data_545b0781d8e2b5d16644d82238562b7d
#
_entry.id   545b0781d8e2b5d16644d82238562b7d
#
_cell.length_a   1.000
_cell.length_b   1.000
_cell.length_c   1.000
_cell.angle_alpha   90.00
_cell.angle_beta   90.00
_cell.angle_gamma   90.00
#
_symmetry.space_group_name_H-M   'P 1'
#
loop_
_entity.id
_entity.type
_entity.pdbx_description
1 polymer ?
#
loop_
_entity_poly.entity_id
_entity_poly.type
_entity_poly.pdbx_seq_one_letter_code
_entity_poly.pdbx_strand_id
1 'polypeptide(L)'
;LYISHVFIPPTPGPIAAASTLGIGDNLLLVMGMGALCSIIPLFVGYFFAKYIGKKVKAGDEACDGETARTYEELVAEFGKLPGGAAALAPIVVPILLMALGSIAAMAGWTGFAYDLCAFLGAPIIALAVGTLFGVVLLAGAKRLNKFYEVTNETLKTVGPILFVTAAGGVLGKVIAVSGMVETITANASILEAVGIFFPFLLSAILKTAQGSSTVALTTTAGIMAPLM
;
A
#
# COMPACT_ATOMS: atom_id res chain seq x y z
N LEU A 1 -9.63 2.78 6.52
CA LEU A 1 -8.34 3.34 6.05
C LEU A 1 -7.19 2.33 6.19
N TYR A 2 -6.97 1.75 7.37
CA TYR A 2 -5.88 0.80 7.60
C TYR A 2 -6.01 -0.50 6.78
N ILE A 3 -7.22 -1.00 6.59
CA ILE A 3 -7.49 -2.22 5.81
C ILE A 3 -7.03 -2.04 4.36
N SER A 4 -7.42 -0.94 3.71
CA SER A 4 -7.00 -0.67 2.33
C SER A 4 -5.49 -0.49 2.21
N HIS A 5 -4.85 0.12 3.20
CA HIS A 5 -3.39 0.28 3.25
C HIS A 5 -2.64 -1.06 3.28
N VAL A 6 -3.19 -2.07 3.93
CA VAL A 6 -2.52 -3.39 4.07
C VAL A 6 -2.78 -4.29 2.87
N PHE A 7 -3.97 -4.23 2.26
CA PHE A 7 -4.41 -5.21 1.28
C PHE A 7 -4.37 -4.71 -0.17
N ILE A 8 -4.41 -3.39 -0.40
CA ILE A 8 -4.66 -2.86 -1.75
C ILE A 8 -3.49 -2.00 -2.24
N PRO A 9 -2.86 -2.32 -3.39
CA PRO A 9 -1.98 -1.39 -4.09
C PRO A 9 -2.68 -0.04 -4.36
N PRO A 10 -1.94 1.08 -4.42
CA PRO A 10 -0.50 1.20 -4.65
C PRO A 10 0.36 1.31 -3.38
N THR A 11 -0.08 0.80 -2.25
CA THR A 11 0.72 0.84 -1.04
C THR A 11 1.97 -0.03 -1.14
N PRO A 12 3.10 0.36 -0.52
CA PRO A 12 4.39 -0.29 -0.74
C PRO A 12 4.42 -1.75 -0.29
N GLY A 13 3.67 -2.12 0.76
CA GLY A 13 3.62 -3.49 1.28
C GLY A 13 3.08 -4.50 0.27
N PRO A 14 1.86 -4.35 -0.24
CA PRO A 14 1.28 -5.22 -1.25
C PRO A 14 2.10 -5.28 -2.55
N ILE A 15 2.65 -4.15 -3.02
CA ILE A 15 3.49 -4.13 -4.23
C ILE A 15 4.77 -4.93 -4.01
N ALA A 16 5.46 -4.72 -2.90
CA ALA A 16 6.69 -5.43 -2.59
C ALA A 16 6.44 -6.94 -2.40
N ALA A 17 5.36 -7.31 -1.72
CA ALA A 17 4.98 -8.71 -1.56
C ALA A 17 4.62 -9.37 -2.90
N ALA A 18 3.82 -8.70 -3.75
CA ALA A 18 3.47 -9.18 -5.07
C ALA A 18 4.70 -9.39 -5.97
N SER A 19 5.63 -8.43 -5.93
CA SER A 19 6.90 -8.54 -6.67
C SER A 19 7.75 -9.71 -6.16
N THR A 20 7.84 -9.90 -4.85
CA THR A 20 8.59 -11.00 -4.24
C THR A 20 8.01 -12.37 -4.58
N LEU A 21 6.68 -12.47 -4.66
CA LEU A 21 5.95 -13.69 -5.02
C LEU A 21 5.85 -13.93 -6.55
N GLY A 22 6.45 -13.07 -7.37
CA GLY A 22 6.44 -13.21 -8.84
C GLY A 22 5.10 -12.87 -9.50
N ILE A 23 4.18 -12.23 -8.79
CA ILE A 23 2.87 -11.79 -9.31
C ILE A 23 2.78 -10.26 -9.49
N GLY A 24 3.93 -9.59 -9.48
CA GLY A 24 4.02 -8.12 -9.60
C GLY A 24 3.44 -7.57 -10.90
N ASP A 25 3.45 -8.34 -11.97
CA ASP A 25 2.88 -7.95 -13.27
C ASP A 25 1.33 -7.98 -13.28
N ASN A 26 0.72 -8.66 -12.32
CA ASN A 26 -0.73 -8.81 -12.20
C ASN A 26 -1.31 -8.02 -11.02
N LEU A 27 -0.98 -6.73 -10.91
CA LEU A 27 -1.43 -5.88 -9.81
C LEU A 27 -2.95 -5.76 -9.71
N LEU A 28 -3.68 -5.89 -10.82
CA LEU A 28 -5.15 -5.90 -10.81
C LEU A 28 -5.69 -7.12 -10.05
N LEU A 29 -5.06 -8.29 -10.23
CA LEU A 29 -5.39 -9.50 -9.47
C LEU A 29 -5.11 -9.30 -7.98
N VAL A 30 -3.95 -8.72 -7.64
CA VAL A 30 -3.59 -8.38 -6.25
C VAL A 30 -4.60 -7.41 -5.64
N MET A 31 -5.01 -6.38 -6.40
CA MET A 31 -6.04 -5.42 -5.98
C MET A 31 -7.39 -6.10 -5.76
N GLY A 32 -7.81 -6.95 -6.70
CA GLY A 32 -9.08 -7.68 -6.61
C GLY A 32 -9.13 -8.64 -5.42
N MET A 33 -8.07 -9.43 -5.22
CA MET A 33 -7.94 -10.32 -4.06
C MET A 33 -7.85 -9.54 -2.76
N GLY A 34 -7.11 -8.44 -2.74
CA GLY A 34 -7.02 -7.53 -1.60
C GLY A 34 -8.39 -6.92 -1.25
N ALA A 35 -9.17 -6.51 -2.24
CA ALA A 35 -10.52 -6.00 -2.03
C ALA A 35 -11.44 -7.08 -1.46
N LEU A 36 -11.41 -8.30 -1.99
CA LEU A 36 -12.19 -9.43 -1.47
C LEU A 36 -11.82 -9.77 -0.03
N CYS A 37 -10.53 -9.89 0.27
CA CYS A 37 -10.05 -10.16 1.62
C CYS A 37 -10.38 -9.02 2.60
N SER A 38 -10.55 -7.81 2.12
CA SER A 38 -10.88 -6.63 2.94
C SER A 38 -12.32 -6.65 3.44
N ILE A 39 -13.22 -7.40 2.82
CA ILE A 39 -14.66 -7.40 3.16
C ILE A 39 -14.86 -7.86 4.60
N ILE A 40 -14.27 -8.99 4.99
CA ILE A 40 -14.45 -9.56 6.33
C ILE A 40 -13.91 -8.63 7.42
N PRO A 41 -12.63 -8.15 7.35
CA PRO A 41 -12.10 -7.21 8.33
C PRO A 41 -12.88 -5.89 8.40
N LEU A 42 -13.45 -5.44 7.28
CA LEU A 42 -14.27 -4.22 7.25
C LEU A 42 -15.56 -4.39 8.05
N PHE A 43 -16.26 -5.50 7.87
CA PHE A 43 -17.46 -5.82 8.68
C PHE A 43 -17.11 -5.98 10.16
N VAL A 44 -16.07 -6.75 10.48
CA VAL A 44 -15.62 -6.94 11.87
C VAL A 44 -15.24 -5.60 12.49
N GLY A 45 -14.47 -4.77 11.76
CA GLY A 45 -14.07 -3.45 12.21
C GLY A 45 -15.26 -2.51 12.44
N TYR A 46 -16.27 -2.54 11.55
CA TYR A 46 -17.49 -1.76 11.73
C TYR A 46 -18.27 -2.15 12.99
N PHE A 47 -18.50 -3.45 13.20
CA PHE A 47 -19.20 -3.92 14.40
C PHE A 47 -18.43 -3.65 15.68
N PHE A 48 -17.10 -3.83 15.64
CA PHE A 48 -16.24 -3.50 16.77
C PHE A 48 -16.25 -2.00 17.09
N ALA A 49 -16.14 -1.14 16.09
CA ALA A 49 -16.21 0.30 16.26
C ALA A 49 -17.57 0.73 16.86
N LYS A 50 -18.68 0.12 16.37
CA LYS A 50 -20.01 0.36 16.92
C LYS A 50 -20.16 -0.12 18.38
N TYR A 51 -19.52 -1.24 18.71
CA TYR A 51 -19.52 -1.78 20.09
C TYR A 51 -18.72 -0.86 21.02
N ILE A 52 -17.50 -0.48 20.64
CA ILE A 52 -16.65 0.41 21.43
C ILE A 52 -17.25 1.80 21.56
N GLY A 53 -17.79 2.37 20.48
CA GLY A 53 -18.44 3.69 20.52
C GLY A 53 -19.65 3.78 21.43
N LYS A 54 -20.27 2.64 21.79
CA LYS A 54 -21.30 2.60 22.84
C LYS A 54 -20.74 2.58 24.27
N LYS A 55 -19.53 2.06 24.45
CA LYS A 55 -18.89 1.90 25.77
C LYS A 55 -17.96 3.05 26.13
N VAL A 56 -17.27 3.58 25.16
CA VAL A 56 -16.31 4.65 25.35
C VAL A 56 -16.86 5.88 24.63
N LYS A 57 -17.26 6.90 25.39
CA LYS A 57 -17.43 8.24 24.82
C LYS A 57 -16.03 8.76 24.56
N ALA A 58 -15.61 8.81 23.29
CA ALA A 58 -14.46 9.61 22.91
C ALA A 58 -14.81 11.05 23.35
N GLY A 59 -14.06 11.59 24.30
CA GLY A 59 -14.06 13.02 24.52
C GLY A 59 -13.63 13.68 23.22
N ASP A 60 -14.03 14.93 23.03
CA ASP A 60 -13.46 15.78 21.97
C ASP A 60 -11.98 16.02 22.30
N GLU A 61 -11.15 14.97 22.24
CA GLU A 61 -9.71 15.11 22.20
C GLU A 61 -9.39 15.73 20.85
N ALA A 62 -9.20 17.04 20.88
CA ALA A 62 -8.46 17.70 19.82
C ALA A 62 -7.18 16.89 19.57
N CYS A 63 -7.06 16.29 18.39
CA CYS A 63 -5.84 15.63 17.98
C CYS A 63 -4.69 16.65 18.16
N ASP A 64 -3.82 16.40 19.13
CA ASP A 64 -2.55 17.12 19.39
C ASP A 64 -2.55 18.63 19.04
N GLY A 65 -3.45 19.42 19.66
CA GLY A 65 -3.40 20.89 19.60
C GLY A 65 -3.80 21.54 18.27
N GLU A 66 -4.13 20.77 17.24
CA GLU A 66 -4.74 21.29 16.01
C GLU A 66 -6.26 21.15 16.12
N THR A 67 -6.94 22.25 16.39
CA THR A 67 -8.39 22.35 16.20
C THR A 67 -8.71 21.96 14.77
N ALA A 68 -9.63 21.01 14.57
CA ALA A 68 -10.08 20.62 13.25
C ALA A 68 -10.53 21.88 12.49
N ARG A 69 -9.73 22.31 11.52
CA ARG A 69 -9.98 23.53 10.75
C ARG A 69 -11.27 23.36 9.98
N THR A 70 -12.12 24.34 10.04
CA THR A 70 -13.37 24.33 9.27
C THR A 70 -13.06 24.49 7.78
N TYR A 71 -13.98 24.04 6.92
CA TYR A 71 -13.85 24.22 5.46
C TYR A 71 -13.66 25.70 5.09
N GLU A 72 -14.33 26.60 5.79
CA GLU A 72 -14.28 28.04 5.56
C GLU A 72 -12.89 28.61 5.89
N GLU A 73 -12.27 28.16 6.96
CA GLU A 73 -10.89 28.51 7.33
C GLU A 73 -9.88 27.99 6.30
N LEU A 74 -10.07 26.75 5.80
CA LEU A 74 -9.24 26.20 4.74
C LEU A 74 -9.39 27.01 3.43
N VAL A 75 -10.61 27.40 3.04
CA VAL A 75 -10.84 28.24 1.86
C VAL A 75 -10.25 29.64 2.05
N ALA A 76 -10.32 30.20 3.26
CA ALA A 76 -9.73 31.50 3.54
C ALA A 76 -8.19 31.47 3.44
N GLU A 77 -7.57 30.38 3.91
CA GLU A 77 -6.10 30.20 3.86
C GLU A 77 -5.61 29.80 2.47
N PHE A 78 -6.31 28.87 1.81
CA PHE A 78 -5.88 28.29 0.53
C PHE A 78 -6.50 28.93 -0.71
N GLY A 79 -7.47 29.82 -0.55
CA GLY A 79 -8.17 30.45 -1.67
C GLY A 79 -9.06 29.48 -2.45
N LYS A 80 -9.20 29.69 -3.76
CA LYS A 80 -10.01 28.81 -4.61
C LYS A 80 -9.41 27.40 -4.64
N LEU A 81 -10.13 26.44 -4.06
CA LEU A 81 -9.74 25.03 -4.09
C LEU A 81 -9.98 24.45 -5.49
N PRO A 82 -9.16 23.49 -5.94
CA PRO A 82 -9.36 22.79 -7.20
C PRO A 82 -10.67 21.98 -7.17
N GLY A 83 -11.28 21.79 -8.34
CA GLY A 83 -12.47 20.94 -8.45
C GLY A 83 -12.17 19.51 -7.98
N GLY A 84 -13.17 18.83 -7.41
CA GLY A 84 -13.00 17.51 -6.78
C GLY A 84 -12.34 16.47 -7.70
N ALA A 85 -12.70 16.43 -8.99
CA ALA A 85 -12.07 15.51 -9.95
C ALA A 85 -10.58 15.81 -10.14
N ALA A 86 -10.21 17.09 -10.24
CA ALA A 86 -8.82 17.51 -10.38
C ALA A 86 -8.02 17.19 -9.11
N ALA A 87 -8.61 17.41 -7.93
CA ALA A 87 -7.97 17.11 -6.64
C ALA A 87 -7.71 15.60 -6.46
N LEU A 88 -8.57 14.73 -6.99
CA LEU A 88 -8.42 13.28 -6.92
C LEU A 88 -7.52 12.70 -8.02
N ALA A 89 -7.29 13.41 -9.12
CA ALA A 89 -6.52 12.93 -10.26
C ALA A 89 -5.13 12.36 -9.87
N PRO A 90 -4.32 13.00 -9.00
CA PRO A 90 -3.02 12.47 -8.59
C PRO A 90 -3.08 11.07 -7.96
N ILE A 91 -4.22 10.70 -7.40
CA ILE A 91 -4.43 9.40 -6.74
C ILE A 91 -5.08 8.40 -7.71
N VAL A 92 -6.12 8.84 -8.41
CA VAL A 92 -6.94 7.95 -9.26
C VAL A 92 -6.21 7.58 -10.54
N VAL A 93 -5.48 8.51 -11.16
CA VAL A 93 -4.77 8.26 -12.43
C VAL A 93 -3.73 7.14 -12.30
N PRO A 94 -2.83 7.11 -11.30
CA PRO A 94 -1.92 5.99 -11.11
C PRO A 94 -2.63 4.63 -10.98
N ILE A 95 -3.72 4.59 -10.22
CA ILE A 95 -4.49 3.35 -10.02
C ILE A 95 -5.07 2.86 -11.35
N LEU A 96 -5.62 3.75 -12.16
CA LEU A 96 -6.16 3.41 -13.47
C LEU A 96 -5.06 2.94 -14.44
N LEU A 97 -3.90 3.58 -14.43
CA LEU A 97 -2.76 3.18 -15.27
C LEU A 97 -2.26 1.78 -14.89
N MET A 98 -2.09 1.50 -13.61
CA MET A 98 -1.68 0.17 -13.13
C MET A 98 -2.74 -0.89 -13.48
N ALA A 99 -4.02 -0.57 -13.32
CA ALA A 99 -5.11 -1.46 -13.71
C ALA A 99 -5.10 -1.74 -15.22
N LEU A 100 -4.88 -0.71 -16.05
CA LEU A 100 -4.79 -0.84 -17.51
C LEU A 100 -3.63 -1.74 -17.94
N GLY A 101 -2.45 -1.56 -17.34
CA GLY A 101 -1.29 -2.43 -17.58
C GLY A 101 -1.57 -3.89 -17.23
N SER A 102 -2.22 -4.14 -16.08
CA SER A 102 -2.61 -5.48 -15.66
C SER A 102 -3.69 -6.09 -16.57
N ILE A 103 -4.67 -5.31 -17.02
CA ILE A 103 -5.69 -5.76 -17.98
C ILE A 103 -5.03 -6.15 -19.30
N ALA A 104 -4.12 -5.34 -19.81
CA ALA A 104 -3.41 -5.64 -21.05
C ALA A 104 -2.62 -6.96 -20.97
N ALA A 105 -1.96 -7.21 -19.84
CA ALA A 105 -1.25 -8.46 -19.58
C ALA A 105 -2.21 -9.67 -19.51
N MET A 106 -3.31 -9.54 -18.77
CA MET A 106 -4.31 -10.62 -18.62
C MET A 106 -5.06 -10.92 -19.92
N ALA A 107 -5.32 -9.91 -20.75
CA ALA A 107 -6.01 -10.04 -22.03
C ALA A 107 -5.08 -10.57 -23.15
N GLY A 108 -3.82 -10.83 -22.85
CA GLY A 108 -2.84 -11.35 -23.82
C GLY A 108 -2.54 -10.38 -24.97
N TRP A 109 -2.62 -9.07 -24.73
CA TRP A 109 -2.27 -8.08 -25.75
C TRP A 109 -0.79 -8.25 -26.13
N THR A 110 -0.46 -7.93 -27.38
CA THR A 110 0.90 -8.03 -27.91
C THR A 110 1.26 -6.79 -28.73
N GLY A 111 2.56 -6.57 -28.92
CA GLY A 111 3.07 -5.45 -29.69
C GLY A 111 3.01 -4.12 -28.96
N PHE A 112 3.13 -3.02 -29.71
CA PHE A 112 3.29 -1.67 -29.18
C PHE A 112 2.21 -1.25 -28.17
N ALA A 113 0.96 -1.70 -28.37
CA ALA A 113 -0.13 -1.37 -27.45
C ALA A 113 0.08 -2.00 -26.05
N TYR A 114 0.55 -3.24 -26.03
CA TYR A 114 0.93 -3.89 -24.78
C TYR A 114 2.11 -3.20 -24.10
N ASP A 115 3.18 -2.94 -24.87
CA ASP A 115 4.41 -2.32 -24.34
C ASP A 115 4.12 -0.95 -23.71
N LEU A 116 3.24 -0.16 -24.35
CA LEU A 116 2.83 1.14 -23.83
C LEU A 116 2.01 1.01 -22.55
N CYS A 117 1.03 0.10 -22.51
CA CYS A 117 0.21 -0.13 -21.32
C CYS A 117 1.03 -0.70 -20.17
N ALA A 118 1.95 -1.62 -20.43
CA ALA A 118 2.84 -2.19 -19.44
C ALA A 118 3.80 -1.13 -18.89
N PHE A 119 4.36 -0.28 -19.75
CA PHE A 119 5.22 0.81 -19.32
C PHE A 119 4.48 1.83 -18.44
N LEU A 120 3.33 2.34 -18.90
CA LEU A 120 2.55 3.30 -18.14
C LEU A 120 1.93 2.69 -16.86
N GLY A 121 1.64 1.39 -16.88
CA GLY A 121 1.12 0.64 -15.76
C GLY A 121 2.18 0.22 -14.74
N ALA A 122 3.47 0.35 -15.08
CA ALA A 122 4.53 0.10 -14.12
C ALA A 122 4.38 1.02 -12.90
N PRO A 123 4.42 0.50 -11.66
CA PRO A 123 4.11 1.28 -10.46
C PRO A 123 4.90 2.58 -10.34
N ILE A 124 6.19 2.54 -10.67
CA ILE A 124 7.07 3.72 -10.62
C ILE A 124 6.61 4.79 -11.62
N ILE A 125 6.29 4.39 -12.85
CA ILE A 125 5.85 5.31 -13.92
C ILE A 125 4.45 5.85 -13.60
N ALA A 126 3.54 4.99 -13.20
CA ALA A 126 2.18 5.40 -12.83
C ALA A 126 2.19 6.43 -11.68
N LEU A 127 2.97 6.18 -10.62
CA LEU A 127 3.11 7.10 -9.51
C LEU A 127 3.84 8.40 -9.91
N ALA A 128 4.82 8.35 -10.81
CA ALA A 128 5.45 9.55 -11.36
C ALA A 128 4.45 10.41 -12.14
N VAL A 129 3.57 9.79 -12.93
CA VAL A 129 2.48 10.50 -13.62
C VAL A 129 1.53 11.14 -12.60
N GLY A 130 1.15 10.42 -11.53
CA GLY A 130 0.35 10.99 -10.43
C GLY A 130 1.02 12.19 -9.78
N THR A 131 2.32 12.12 -9.53
CA THR A 131 3.10 13.23 -8.99
C THR A 131 3.09 14.43 -9.95
N LEU A 132 3.20 14.22 -11.25
CA LEU A 132 3.07 15.27 -12.26
C LEU A 132 1.71 15.98 -12.18
N PHE A 133 0.62 15.23 -12.03
CA PHE A 133 -0.71 15.83 -11.80
C PHE A 133 -0.74 16.69 -10.53
N GLY A 134 -0.11 16.25 -9.45
CA GLY A 134 0.04 17.04 -8.22
C GLY A 134 0.79 18.35 -8.47
N VAL A 135 1.90 18.30 -9.21
CA VAL A 135 2.68 19.50 -9.56
C VAL A 135 1.87 20.45 -10.44
N VAL A 136 1.13 19.93 -11.42
CA VAL A 136 0.23 20.75 -12.29
C VAL A 136 -0.85 21.43 -11.46
N LEU A 137 -1.43 20.75 -10.47
CA LEU A 137 -2.40 21.34 -9.55
C LEU A 137 -1.77 22.47 -8.72
N LEU A 138 -0.56 22.26 -8.24
CA LEU A 138 0.18 23.25 -7.47
C LEU A 138 0.51 24.49 -8.34
N ALA A 139 0.88 24.27 -9.62
CA ALA A 139 1.09 25.31 -10.61
C ALA A 139 -0.19 26.08 -10.91
N GLY A 140 -1.31 25.37 -11.12
CA GLY A 140 -2.62 25.97 -11.34
C GLY A 140 -3.10 26.82 -10.16
N ALA A 141 -2.77 26.43 -8.95
CA ALA A 141 -3.01 27.20 -7.73
C ALA A 141 -2.02 28.37 -7.54
N LYS A 142 -1.05 28.57 -8.44
CA LYS A 142 0.03 29.55 -8.35
C LYS A 142 0.88 29.43 -7.08
N ARG A 143 1.07 28.18 -6.58
CA ARG A 143 1.78 27.86 -5.34
C ARG A 143 3.01 26.98 -5.58
N LEU A 144 3.61 27.03 -6.75
CA LEU A 144 4.86 26.30 -7.05
C LEU A 144 6.02 26.61 -6.11
N ASN A 145 6.02 27.79 -5.49
CA ASN A 145 6.98 28.17 -4.45
C ASN A 145 6.93 27.24 -3.21
N LYS A 146 5.77 26.62 -2.94
CA LYS A 146 5.62 25.64 -1.85
C LYS A 146 6.07 24.21 -2.22
N PHE A 147 6.44 23.97 -3.46
CA PHE A 147 6.85 22.64 -3.93
C PHE A 147 8.02 22.07 -3.12
N TYR A 148 9.02 22.90 -2.84
CA TYR A 148 10.17 22.49 -2.04
C TYR A 148 9.80 22.14 -0.59
N GLU A 149 8.96 22.94 0.02
CA GLU A 149 8.46 22.73 1.39
C GLU A 149 7.67 21.41 1.48
N VAL A 150 6.68 21.21 0.59
CA VAL A 150 5.87 19.98 0.53
C VAL A 150 6.74 18.75 0.26
N THR A 151 7.70 18.86 -0.67
CA THR A 151 8.62 17.76 -0.97
C THR A 151 9.48 17.40 0.23
N ASN A 152 10.00 18.41 0.94
CA ASN A 152 10.85 18.18 2.10
C ASN A 152 10.07 17.53 3.27
N GLU A 153 8.84 17.95 3.52
CA GLU A 153 7.97 17.31 4.51
C GLU A 153 7.61 15.88 4.11
N THR A 154 7.33 15.66 2.84
CA THR A 154 7.08 14.32 2.31
C THR A 154 8.30 13.41 2.52
N LEU A 155 9.50 13.89 2.23
CA LEU A 155 10.73 13.12 2.41
C LEU A 155 10.98 12.78 3.89
N LYS A 156 10.66 13.68 4.81
CA LYS A 156 10.74 13.40 6.26
C LYS A 156 9.81 12.28 6.68
N THR A 157 8.62 12.23 6.09
CA THR A 157 7.62 11.18 6.38
C THR A 157 7.98 9.85 5.72
N VAL A 158 8.45 9.88 4.47
CA VAL A 158 8.74 8.68 3.66
C VAL A 158 10.08 8.04 4.08
N GLY A 159 11.05 8.82 4.53
CA GLY A 159 12.37 8.31 4.92
C GLY A 159 12.33 7.13 5.91
N PRO A 160 11.69 7.26 7.07
CA PRO A 160 11.51 6.16 8.01
C PRO A 160 10.80 4.94 7.40
N ILE A 161 9.80 5.17 6.54
CA ILE A 161 9.05 4.09 5.88
C ILE A 161 9.96 3.29 4.94
N LEU A 162 10.78 3.96 4.15
CA LEU A 162 11.75 3.31 3.26
C LEU A 162 12.78 2.53 4.05
N PHE A 163 13.31 3.11 5.13
CA PHE A 163 14.29 2.43 5.98
C PHE A 163 13.71 1.15 6.62
N VAL A 164 12.51 1.23 7.19
CA VAL A 164 11.84 0.08 7.80
C VAL A 164 11.52 -1.00 6.77
N THR A 165 11.08 -0.60 5.57
CA THR A 165 10.80 -1.53 4.47
C THR A 165 12.08 -2.24 4.00
N ALA A 166 13.17 -1.50 3.83
CA ALA A 166 14.47 -2.06 3.47
C ALA A 166 15.00 -3.03 4.55
N ALA A 167 14.92 -2.64 5.82
CA ALA A 167 15.33 -3.50 6.95
C ALA A 167 14.50 -4.80 7.00
N GLY A 168 13.19 -4.72 6.73
CA GLY A 168 12.32 -5.91 6.61
C GLY A 168 12.74 -6.83 5.47
N GLY A 169 13.10 -6.27 4.32
CA GLY A 169 13.63 -7.03 3.19
C GLY A 169 14.96 -7.72 3.50
N VAL A 170 15.86 -7.02 4.20
CA VAL A 170 17.14 -7.61 4.67
C VAL A 170 16.89 -8.76 5.64
N LEU A 171 15.98 -8.58 6.61
CA LEU A 171 15.62 -9.63 7.55
C LEU A 171 15.07 -10.87 6.82
N GLY A 172 14.15 -10.66 5.85
CA GLY A 172 13.63 -11.73 5.01
C GLY A 172 14.74 -12.47 4.26
N LYS A 173 15.71 -11.74 3.71
CA LYS A 173 16.86 -12.36 3.03
C LYS A 173 17.76 -13.14 3.98
N VAL A 174 18.02 -12.61 5.17
CA VAL A 174 18.81 -13.33 6.22
C VAL A 174 18.11 -14.65 6.59
N ILE A 175 16.80 -14.63 6.81
CA ILE A 175 16.01 -15.81 7.09
C ILE A 175 16.10 -16.81 5.93
N ALA A 176 15.97 -16.35 4.69
CA ALA A 176 16.04 -17.20 3.49
C ALA A 176 17.40 -17.89 3.33
N VAL A 177 18.52 -17.25 3.72
CA VAL A 177 19.87 -17.85 3.60
C VAL A 177 20.36 -18.54 4.89
N SER A 178 19.58 -18.53 5.97
CA SER A 178 19.96 -19.09 7.27
C SER A 178 19.79 -20.62 7.38
N GLY A 179 19.28 -21.27 6.33
CA GLY A 179 18.90 -22.70 6.38
C GLY A 179 17.53 -22.96 7.05
N MET A 180 16.83 -21.91 7.49
CA MET A 180 15.49 -22.05 8.07
C MET A 180 14.47 -22.50 7.02
N VAL A 181 14.58 -21.99 5.78
CA VAL A 181 13.68 -22.36 4.69
C VAL A 181 13.87 -23.84 4.33
N GLU A 182 15.12 -24.30 4.23
CA GLU A 182 15.45 -25.72 3.96
C GLU A 182 14.94 -26.63 5.09
N THR A 183 15.04 -26.19 6.34
CA THR A 183 14.51 -26.96 7.48
C THR A 183 12.98 -27.06 7.42
N ILE A 184 12.30 -25.98 7.02
CA ILE A 184 10.85 -25.94 6.87
C ILE A 184 10.41 -26.82 5.68
N THR A 185 11.09 -26.73 4.54
CA THR A 185 10.79 -27.55 3.34
C THR A 185 11.07 -29.02 3.53
N ALA A 186 12.11 -29.37 4.29
CA ALA A 186 12.39 -30.76 4.66
C ALA A 186 11.25 -31.40 5.50
N ASN A 187 10.44 -30.57 6.15
CA ASN A 187 9.24 -30.97 6.88
C ASN A 187 7.95 -30.61 6.14
N ALA A 188 7.94 -30.75 4.82
CA ALA A 188 6.84 -30.34 3.94
C ALA A 188 5.47 -30.94 4.33
N SER A 189 5.45 -32.13 4.93
CA SER A 189 4.23 -32.74 5.45
C SER A 189 3.53 -31.90 6.52
N ILE A 190 4.29 -31.14 7.31
CA ILE A 190 3.74 -30.20 8.29
C ILE A 190 3.16 -28.97 7.57
N LEU A 191 3.83 -28.50 6.51
CA LEU A 191 3.35 -27.39 5.70
C LEU A 191 2.06 -27.73 4.97
N GLU A 192 1.95 -28.93 4.40
CA GLU A 192 0.72 -29.42 3.77
C GLU A 192 -0.44 -29.53 4.78
N ALA A 193 -0.15 -30.00 5.99
CA ALA A 193 -1.14 -30.10 7.06
C ALA A 193 -1.60 -28.73 7.57
N VAL A 194 -0.70 -27.76 7.66
CA VAL A 194 -1.00 -26.39 8.14
C VAL A 194 -1.50 -25.50 7.00
N GLY A 195 -1.10 -25.78 5.76
CA GLY A 195 -1.57 -25.09 4.54
C GLY A 195 -1.52 -23.57 4.66
N ILE A 196 -2.65 -22.93 4.35
CA ILE A 196 -2.81 -21.46 4.37
C ILE A 196 -2.63 -20.84 5.76
N PHE A 197 -2.73 -21.61 6.83
CA PHE A 197 -2.52 -21.12 8.20
C PHE A 197 -1.05 -20.81 8.48
N PHE A 198 -0.10 -21.44 7.78
CA PHE A 198 1.32 -21.17 7.99
C PHE A 198 1.71 -19.71 7.71
N PRO A 199 1.45 -19.15 6.51
CA PRO A 199 1.75 -17.73 6.26
C PRO A 199 0.93 -16.80 7.16
N PHE A 200 -0.28 -17.18 7.54
CA PHE A 200 -1.08 -16.40 8.48
C PHE A 200 -0.42 -16.33 9.87
N LEU A 201 -0.02 -17.47 10.45
CA LEU A 201 0.65 -17.51 11.75
C LEU A 201 1.98 -16.77 11.73
N LEU A 202 2.77 -16.98 10.67
CA LEU A 202 4.04 -16.30 10.46
C LEU A 202 3.86 -14.78 10.42
N SER A 203 2.91 -14.30 9.61
CA SER A 203 2.57 -12.87 9.53
C SER A 203 2.07 -12.31 10.86
N ALA A 204 1.26 -13.08 11.59
CA ALA A 204 0.73 -12.66 12.89
C ALA A 204 1.84 -12.50 13.93
N ILE A 205 2.77 -13.45 13.99
CA ILE A 205 3.94 -13.39 14.88
C ILE A 205 4.81 -12.19 14.53
N LEU A 206 5.17 -12.05 13.25
CA LEU A 206 6.00 -10.95 12.78
C LEU A 206 5.32 -9.60 13.02
N LYS A 207 4.02 -9.48 12.73
CA LYS A 207 3.26 -8.26 12.97
C LYS A 207 3.23 -7.89 14.45
N THR A 208 3.05 -8.86 15.33
CA THR A 208 3.02 -8.64 16.78
C THR A 208 4.39 -8.21 17.30
N ALA A 209 5.45 -8.84 16.80
CA ALA A 209 6.81 -8.53 17.22
C ALA A 209 7.33 -7.17 16.71
N GLN A 210 7.00 -6.82 15.45
CA GLN A 210 7.56 -5.64 14.78
C GLN A 210 6.61 -4.44 14.77
N GLY A 211 5.32 -4.64 15.00
CA GLY A 211 4.31 -3.59 14.94
C GLY A 211 3.95 -3.09 13.52
N SER A 212 4.75 -3.39 12.51
CA SER A 212 4.59 -2.94 11.12
C SER A 212 3.95 -3.99 10.24
N SER A 213 2.82 -3.65 9.59
CA SER A 213 2.17 -4.56 8.62
C SER A 213 2.96 -4.69 7.32
N THR A 214 3.57 -3.61 6.85
CA THR A 214 4.39 -3.62 5.63
C THR A 214 5.57 -4.55 5.80
N VAL A 215 6.29 -4.47 6.92
CA VAL A 215 7.44 -5.34 7.21
C VAL A 215 7.00 -6.79 7.38
N ALA A 216 5.94 -7.05 8.13
CA ALA A 216 5.42 -8.40 8.30
C ALA A 216 5.02 -9.04 6.96
N LEU A 217 4.35 -8.27 6.09
CA LEU A 217 3.92 -8.73 4.77
C LEU A 217 5.11 -9.04 3.86
N THR A 218 6.06 -8.14 3.75
CA THR A 218 7.25 -8.31 2.89
C THR A 218 8.15 -9.43 3.39
N THR A 219 8.35 -9.56 4.70
CA THR A 219 9.14 -10.65 5.29
C THR A 219 8.45 -11.99 5.09
N THR A 220 7.13 -12.07 5.32
CA THR A 220 6.37 -13.31 5.07
C THR A 220 6.44 -13.70 3.59
N ALA A 221 6.26 -12.75 2.67
CA ALA A 221 6.38 -13.01 1.24
C ALA A 221 7.78 -13.53 0.88
N GLY A 222 8.84 -12.95 1.46
CA GLY A 222 10.23 -13.40 1.25
C GLY A 222 10.50 -14.82 1.75
N ILE A 223 9.85 -15.23 2.82
CA ILE A 223 9.96 -16.61 3.36
C ILE A 223 9.11 -17.58 2.52
N MET A 224 7.94 -17.15 2.08
CA MET A 224 7.02 -17.98 1.31
C MET A 224 7.43 -18.17 -0.15
N ALA A 225 8.06 -17.17 -0.78
CA ALA A 225 8.43 -17.23 -2.19
C ALA A 225 9.22 -18.49 -2.61
N PRO A 226 10.24 -18.93 -1.86
CA PRO A 226 10.95 -20.17 -2.19
C PRO A 226 10.17 -21.46 -1.88
N LEU A 227 9.01 -21.37 -1.21
CA LEU A 227 8.16 -22.50 -0.85
C LEU A 227 6.97 -22.71 -1.81
N MET A 228 6.76 -21.75 -2.73
CA MET A 228 5.72 -21.78 -3.75
C MET A 228 6.25 -22.23 -5.09
#